data_1ae06d20412eba04ef693bc5e240640e
#
_entry.id   1ae06d20412eba04ef693bc5e240640e
#
_cell.length_a   1.000
_cell.length_b   1.000
_cell.length_c   1.000
_cell.angle_alpha   90.00
_cell.angle_beta   90.00
_cell.angle_gamma   90.00
#
_symmetry.space_group_name_H-M   'P 1'
#
loop_
_entity.id
_entity.type
_entity.pdbx_description
1 polymer ?
#
loop_
_entity_poly.entity_id
_entity_poly.type
_entity_poly.pdbx_seq_one_letter_code
_entity_poly.pdbx_strand_id
1 'polypeptide(L)'
;MLQSRPRHLLAACLAIAVAGCHQLDFHPRVPEGEIDIYDDLFAVSVVDEMHAVAVGYYGAVYWTDDGGDHWHKGDAETDDLLYSVSMADTEHGWAVGQVGTILRTDDGGRSWHRQPNLKEDEGSHLFGVHAIDANTAWAVGEWGSRILTEDGGATWKDESLTISTDHPMFVWLSLPDQQRVREGKKVYEDVGLNNITCLDPPSRKCWIVGEFGYIFHSEDLGGTWLRGEILGDVRMDPILFPYNVIRIQPGDKKRLAEFAKKIEDQTHLNVLIDPFVSARELADFGHPEDPYALFDIISARIDETKSVLEEAGILLDRMRMPNKPPWDYEDFLSDDPTFLERYFEGRKAEQSMIRVSVIQNPYLFTVFFKDADEGLISGLGGVILRSEDGGRTWRYEDAGRKQALFSVAEADGRAIAVGEKGFVRVSTDDGKTWKEPPPDSFPPVFTFMRDLGFEHKQRVGFIVGQQGMVLRTKDGGKKWTKVLPPGEVGLGRLL
;
A
#
# COMPACT_ATOMS: atom_id res chain seq x y z
N MET A 1 26.98 -13.43 -15.75
CA MET A 1 27.06 -12.97 -14.34
C MET A 1 26.44 -11.57 -14.29
N LEU A 2 25.14 -11.52 -14.17
CA LEU A 2 24.41 -10.26 -14.06
C LEU A 2 24.22 -9.98 -12.56
N GLN A 3 24.85 -8.92 -12.09
CA GLN A 3 24.68 -8.42 -10.73
C GLN A 3 23.26 -7.85 -10.59
N SER A 4 22.46 -8.52 -9.77
CA SER A 4 21.20 -8.00 -9.27
C SER A 4 21.40 -6.65 -8.59
N ARG A 5 20.78 -5.60 -9.12
CA ARG A 5 20.64 -4.32 -8.39
C ARG A 5 19.63 -4.49 -7.26
N PRO A 6 19.87 -3.94 -6.07
CA PRO A 6 19.00 -4.14 -4.94
C PRO A 6 17.68 -3.36 -5.11
N ARG A 7 16.59 -4.08 -5.19
CA ARG A 7 15.20 -3.55 -5.09
C ARG A 7 14.79 -3.34 -3.64
N HIS A 8 15.57 -2.57 -2.88
CA HIS A 8 15.37 -2.45 -1.44
C HIS A 8 14.83 -1.09 -0.99
N LEU A 9 14.23 -0.29 -1.88
CA LEU A 9 13.78 1.05 -1.47
C LEU A 9 12.51 1.06 -0.61
N LEU A 10 11.75 -0.03 -0.56
CA LEU A 10 10.50 -0.08 0.21
C LEU A 10 10.56 -0.90 1.49
N ALA A 11 11.20 -2.05 1.43
CA ALA A 11 11.70 -2.63 2.67
C ALA A 11 12.51 -1.57 3.45
N ALA A 12 13.14 -0.60 2.75
CA ALA A 12 13.87 0.48 3.36
C ALA A 12 13.01 1.56 4.05
N CYS A 13 11.77 1.85 3.61
CA CYS A 13 10.93 2.77 4.39
C CYS A 13 10.38 2.12 5.66
N LEU A 14 10.13 0.81 5.65
CA LEU A 14 9.97 0.03 6.88
C LEU A 14 11.32 -0.26 7.57
N ALA A 15 12.39 -0.51 6.81
CA ALA A 15 13.71 -0.88 7.33
C ALA A 15 14.66 0.30 7.64
N ILE A 16 14.46 1.52 7.11
CA ILE A 16 15.26 2.70 7.48
C ILE A 16 15.04 3.11 8.95
N ALA A 17 13.93 2.66 9.54
CA ALA A 17 13.75 2.78 10.99
C ALA A 17 14.62 1.80 11.81
N VAL A 18 15.22 0.79 11.16
CA VAL A 18 15.94 -0.31 11.86
C VAL A 18 17.47 -0.12 11.90
N ALA A 19 18.03 0.69 11.02
CA ALA A 19 19.50 0.77 10.86
C ALA A 19 20.23 1.70 11.86
N GLY A 20 19.58 2.15 12.94
CA GLY A 20 20.14 3.17 13.84
C GLY A 20 20.24 2.85 15.34
N CYS A 21 19.79 1.70 15.81
CA CYS A 21 19.87 1.39 17.23
C CYS A 21 20.70 0.12 17.49
N HIS A 22 21.99 0.28 17.77
CA HIS A 22 22.69 -0.71 18.58
C HIS A 22 22.02 -0.76 19.95
N GLN A 23 21.38 -1.88 20.26
CA GLN A 23 20.83 -2.17 21.57
C GLN A 23 21.91 -2.03 22.66
N LEU A 24 21.69 -1.08 23.53
CA LEU A 24 22.19 -1.21 24.88
C LEU A 24 21.15 -2.03 25.64
N ASP A 25 21.48 -3.27 25.97
CA ASP A 25 20.67 -4.16 26.81
C ASP A 25 20.47 -3.54 28.21
N PHE A 26 19.53 -2.66 28.34
CA PHE A 26 18.95 -2.23 29.59
C PHE A 26 17.52 -2.75 29.69
N HIS A 27 17.39 -4.04 29.96
CA HIS A 27 16.11 -4.58 30.42
C HIS A 27 16.07 -4.38 31.96
N PRO A 28 15.27 -3.45 32.48
CA PRO A 28 14.95 -3.50 33.91
C PRO A 28 14.27 -4.86 34.15
N ARG A 29 14.64 -5.56 35.22
CA ARG A 29 13.99 -6.81 35.60
C ARG A 29 12.54 -6.46 35.98
N VAL A 30 11.59 -6.86 35.13
CA VAL A 30 10.16 -6.76 35.39
C VAL A 30 9.84 -7.75 36.53
N PRO A 31 9.10 -7.36 37.60
CA PRO A 31 8.63 -8.27 38.61
C PRO A 31 7.80 -9.40 38.01
N GLU A 32 7.89 -10.61 38.57
CA GLU A 32 7.11 -11.77 38.10
C GLU A 32 5.61 -11.47 38.19
N GLY A 33 4.94 -11.42 37.03
CA GLY A 33 3.51 -11.11 36.90
C GLY A 33 3.18 -9.72 36.28
N GLU A 34 4.15 -8.85 36.04
CA GLU A 34 3.97 -7.60 35.31
C GLU A 34 4.60 -7.70 33.93
N ILE A 35 3.84 -7.37 32.87
CA ILE A 35 4.33 -7.36 31.50
C ILE A 35 4.39 -5.93 30.99
N ASP A 36 5.61 -5.47 30.70
CA ASP A 36 5.85 -4.28 29.92
C ASP A 36 5.88 -4.64 28.44
N ILE A 37 5.08 -3.96 27.61
CA ILE A 37 5.16 -4.08 26.17
C ILE A 37 6.29 -3.18 25.68
N TYR A 38 7.44 -3.78 25.34
CA TYR A 38 8.57 -3.05 24.74
C TYR A 38 8.70 -3.28 23.24
N ASP A 39 8.03 -4.31 22.74
CA ASP A 39 8.12 -4.70 21.35
C ASP A 39 7.45 -3.66 20.43
N ASP A 40 8.02 -3.41 19.28
CA ASP A 40 7.36 -2.62 18.24
C ASP A 40 6.14 -3.38 17.74
N LEU A 41 4.95 -2.81 17.92
CA LEU A 41 3.68 -3.38 17.47
C LEU A 41 3.32 -2.86 16.08
N PHE A 42 2.77 -3.74 15.24
CA PHE A 42 2.41 -3.43 13.86
C PHE A 42 0.92 -3.43 13.59
N ALA A 43 0.16 -4.32 14.22
CA ALA A 43 -1.27 -4.44 13.99
C ALA A 43 -2.02 -4.76 15.28
N VAL A 44 -3.31 -4.40 15.29
CA VAL A 44 -4.24 -4.71 16.37
C VAL A 44 -5.59 -5.14 15.81
N SER A 45 -6.13 -6.25 16.30
CA SER A 45 -7.49 -6.71 16.05
C SER A 45 -8.31 -6.56 17.32
N VAL A 46 -9.40 -5.79 17.24
CA VAL A 46 -10.30 -5.52 18.37
C VAL A 46 -11.60 -6.26 18.14
N VAL A 47 -11.82 -7.33 18.90
CA VAL A 47 -12.96 -8.23 18.71
C VAL A 47 -14.24 -7.67 19.32
N ASP A 48 -14.15 -7.27 20.58
CA ASP A 48 -15.24 -6.67 21.34
C ASP A 48 -14.72 -5.70 22.42
N GLU A 49 -15.59 -5.24 23.33
CA GLU A 49 -15.24 -4.29 24.39
C GLU A 49 -14.16 -4.84 25.36
N MET A 50 -13.96 -6.17 25.42
CA MET A 50 -13.07 -6.84 26.34
C MET A 50 -11.85 -7.46 25.67
N HIS A 51 -12.00 -7.94 24.42
CA HIS A 51 -10.99 -8.77 23.75
C HIS A 51 -10.31 -8.04 22.61
N ALA A 52 -8.98 -8.02 22.65
CA ALA A 52 -8.14 -7.54 21.55
C ALA A 52 -6.81 -8.31 21.50
N VAL A 53 -6.23 -8.38 20.31
CA VAL A 53 -4.92 -8.99 20.05
C VAL A 53 -4.06 -8.01 19.27
N ALA A 54 -2.79 -7.86 19.66
CA ALA A 54 -1.80 -7.05 18.96
C ALA A 54 -0.57 -7.87 18.63
N VAL A 55 0.03 -7.60 17.45
CA VAL A 55 1.20 -8.34 16.95
C VAL A 55 2.30 -7.39 16.50
N GLY A 56 3.55 -7.89 16.42
CA GLY A 56 4.67 -7.05 16.05
C GLY A 56 5.99 -7.77 15.77
N TYR A 57 7.11 -7.12 16.09
CA TYR A 57 8.47 -7.61 15.88
C TYR A 57 8.77 -8.86 16.72
N TYR A 58 9.66 -9.69 16.21
CA TYR A 58 10.18 -10.90 16.87
C TYR A 58 9.08 -11.85 17.36
N GLY A 59 8.04 -12.06 16.54
CA GLY A 59 6.92 -12.91 16.91
C GLY A 59 6.10 -12.37 18.10
N ALA A 60 6.22 -11.07 18.40
CA ALA A 60 5.50 -10.47 19.51
C ALA A 60 3.99 -10.61 19.28
N VAL A 61 3.32 -11.22 20.25
CA VAL A 61 1.86 -11.33 20.34
C VAL A 61 1.44 -10.96 21.74
N TYR A 62 0.44 -10.08 21.82
CA TYR A 62 -0.19 -9.66 23.08
C TYR A 62 -1.70 -9.74 22.96
N TRP A 63 -2.36 -10.19 24.00
CA TRP A 63 -3.81 -10.29 24.08
C TRP A 63 -4.34 -9.69 25.37
N THR A 64 -5.60 -9.24 25.36
CA THR A 64 -6.34 -8.78 26.52
C THR A 64 -7.73 -9.36 26.50
N ASP A 65 -8.30 -9.63 27.68
CA ASP A 65 -9.69 -10.07 27.90
C ASP A 65 -10.41 -9.21 28.96
N ASP A 66 -9.86 -8.01 29.26
CA ASP A 66 -10.42 -7.04 30.21
C ASP A 66 -10.52 -5.61 29.64
N GLY A 67 -10.59 -5.50 28.30
CA GLY A 67 -10.68 -4.23 27.61
C GLY A 67 -9.38 -3.42 27.64
N GLY A 68 -8.23 -4.09 27.78
CA GLY A 68 -6.90 -3.51 27.76
C GLY A 68 -6.49 -2.89 29.09
N ASP A 69 -7.12 -3.24 30.19
CA ASP A 69 -6.63 -2.88 31.52
C ASP A 69 -5.36 -3.69 31.84
N HIS A 70 -5.29 -4.95 31.37
CA HIS A 70 -4.11 -5.79 31.39
C HIS A 70 -3.86 -6.42 30.01
N TRP A 71 -2.60 -6.52 29.64
CA TRP A 71 -2.15 -7.22 28.44
C TRP A 71 -1.26 -8.41 28.82
N HIS A 72 -1.45 -9.52 28.13
CA HIS A 72 -0.71 -10.76 28.36
C HIS A 72 0.09 -11.11 27.12
N LYS A 73 1.29 -11.62 27.27
CA LYS A 73 2.09 -12.12 26.16
C LYS A 73 1.59 -13.52 25.76
N GLY A 74 1.32 -13.68 24.46
CA GLY A 74 1.02 -14.98 23.86
C GLY A 74 2.29 -15.70 23.40
N ASP A 75 2.14 -16.96 23.03
CA ASP A 75 3.20 -17.78 22.46
C ASP A 75 2.96 -17.96 20.95
N ALA A 76 3.84 -17.39 20.14
CA ALA A 76 3.73 -17.43 18.68
C ALA A 76 4.62 -18.48 18.02
N GLU A 77 5.48 -19.15 18.76
CA GLU A 77 6.44 -20.15 18.27
C GLU A 77 7.28 -19.67 17.04
N THR A 78 7.48 -18.36 16.90
CA THR A 78 8.26 -17.75 15.80
C THR A 78 8.94 -16.46 16.26
N ASP A 79 10.07 -16.14 15.62
CA ASP A 79 10.75 -14.86 15.74
C ASP A 79 10.51 -13.96 14.51
N ASP A 80 9.65 -14.39 13.58
CA ASP A 80 9.34 -13.60 12.37
C ASP A 80 8.55 -12.34 12.74
N LEU A 81 8.79 -11.26 12.01
CA LEU A 81 7.97 -10.06 12.12
C LEU A 81 6.55 -10.33 11.63
N LEU A 82 5.56 -10.07 12.49
CA LEU A 82 4.15 -10.15 12.17
C LEU A 82 3.61 -8.78 11.75
N TYR A 83 3.10 -8.68 10.53
CA TYR A 83 2.63 -7.42 9.94
C TYR A 83 1.16 -7.16 10.20
N SER A 84 0.34 -8.21 10.29
CA SER A 84 -1.10 -8.08 10.41
C SER A 84 -1.69 -9.20 11.26
N VAL A 85 -2.79 -8.89 11.93
CA VAL A 85 -3.60 -9.83 12.71
C VAL A 85 -5.08 -9.56 12.49
N SER A 86 -5.88 -10.60 12.36
CA SER A 86 -7.33 -10.51 12.27
C SER A 86 -7.97 -11.66 13.04
N MET A 87 -8.76 -11.31 14.04
CA MET A 87 -9.58 -12.25 14.80
C MET A 87 -10.96 -12.35 14.15
N ALA A 88 -11.46 -13.57 13.95
CA ALA A 88 -12.80 -13.83 13.47
C ALA A 88 -13.84 -13.75 14.60
N ASP A 89 -13.41 -14.14 15.80
CA ASP A 89 -14.18 -14.14 17.03
C ASP A 89 -13.23 -14.09 18.24
N THR A 90 -13.72 -14.33 19.45
CA THR A 90 -12.90 -14.28 20.67
C THR A 90 -11.94 -15.45 20.84
N GLU A 91 -12.01 -16.47 19.98
CA GLU A 91 -11.17 -17.68 20.04
C GLU A 91 -10.29 -17.81 18.80
N HIS A 92 -10.84 -17.56 17.59
CA HIS A 92 -10.21 -17.89 16.32
C HIS A 92 -9.66 -16.66 15.60
N GLY A 93 -8.44 -16.79 15.04
CA GLY A 93 -7.84 -15.72 14.25
C GLY A 93 -6.57 -16.14 13.55
N TRP A 94 -6.07 -15.25 12.69
CA TRP A 94 -4.82 -15.41 11.94
C TRP A 94 -3.91 -14.21 12.11
N ALA A 95 -2.61 -14.49 12.11
CA ALA A 95 -1.57 -13.46 11.96
C ALA A 95 -0.66 -13.83 10.80
N VAL A 96 -0.21 -12.82 10.05
CA VAL A 96 0.68 -13.01 8.90
C VAL A 96 1.91 -12.12 8.98
N GLY A 97 2.99 -12.55 8.32
CA GLY A 97 4.24 -11.85 8.50
C GLY A 97 5.30 -12.10 7.45
N GLN A 98 6.51 -11.94 7.92
CA GLN A 98 7.74 -12.06 7.15
C GLN A 98 7.91 -13.48 6.59
N VAL A 99 8.51 -13.57 5.38
CA VAL A 99 8.84 -14.84 4.69
C VAL A 99 7.63 -15.78 4.59
N GLY A 100 6.44 -15.21 4.37
CA GLY A 100 5.22 -15.98 4.20
C GLY A 100 4.68 -16.64 5.48
N THR A 101 5.11 -16.18 6.65
CA THR A 101 4.59 -16.70 7.91
C THR A 101 3.08 -16.51 8.01
N ILE A 102 2.38 -17.61 8.30
CA ILE A 102 0.96 -17.63 8.65
C ILE A 102 0.82 -18.38 9.96
N LEU A 103 0.22 -17.72 10.94
CA LEU A 103 -0.10 -18.29 12.25
C LEU A 103 -1.60 -18.32 12.44
N ARG A 104 -2.09 -19.33 13.17
CA ARG A 104 -3.48 -19.44 13.59
C ARG A 104 -3.56 -19.59 15.10
N THR A 105 -4.55 -18.96 15.70
CA THR A 105 -4.97 -19.18 17.08
C THR A 105 -6.38 -19.75 17.13
N ASP A 106 -6.62 -20.61 18.11
CA ASP A 106 -7.93 -21.19 18.46
C ASP A 106 -8.27 -20.95 19.95
N ASP A 107 -7.54 -20.03 20.61
CA ASP A 107 -7.68 -19.73 22.05
C ASP A 107 -7.59 -18.24 22.38
N GLY A 108 -7.93 -17.38 21.41
CA GLY A 108 -7.98 -15.94 21.61
C GLY A 108 -6.62 -15.28 21.69
N GLY A 109 -5.62 -15.81 21.00
CA GLY A 109 -4.28 -15.25 20.93
C GLY A 109 -3.32 -15.66 22.04
N ARG A 110 -3.72 -16.63 22.88
CA ARG A 110 -2.86 -17.16 23.94
C ARG A 110 -1.74 -18.03 23.39
N SER A 111 -2.08 -18.86 22.38
CA SER A 111 -1.11 -19.67 21.62
C SER A 111 -1.40 -19.58 20.13
N TRP A 112 -0.33 -19.71 19.32
CA TRP A 112 -0.39 -19.62 17.88
C TRP A 112 0.37 -20.78 17.24
N HIS A 113 -0.22 -21.35 16.19
CA HIS A 113 0.36 -22.48 15.46
C HIS A 113 0.62 -22.09 14.01
N ARG A 114 1.82 -22.45 13.52
CA ARG A 114 2.21 -22.18 12.13
C ARG A 114 1.36 -23.00 11.16
N GLN A 115 0.84 -22.34 10.14
CA GLN A 115 0.05 -22.94 9.07
C GLN A 115 0.93 -23.18 7.83
N PRO A 116 0.59 -24.22 7.00
CA PRO A 116 1.26 -24.41 5.71
C PRO A 116 1.05 -23.19 4.80
N ASN A 117 2.09 -22.73 4.12
CA ASN A 117 2.01 -21.61 3.19
C ASN A 117 2.60 -21.96 1.84
N LEU A 118 1.85 -21.69 0.78
CA LEU A 118 2.27 -21.86 -0.62
C LEU A 118 3.39 -20.87 -1.05
N LYS A 119 3.59 -19.79 -0.31
CA LYS A 119 4.52 -18.71 -0.61
C LYS A 119 5.81 -18.75 0.22
N GLU A 120 5.92 -19.66 1.17
CA GLU A 120 7.08 -19.75 2.05
C GLU A 120 8.37 -20.03 1.27
N ASP A 121 8.31 -20.94 0.29
CA ASP A 121 9.46 -21.29 -0.56
C ASP A 121 9.90 -20.12 -1.47
N GLU A 122 9.02 -19.15 -1.73
CA GLU A 122 9.30 -17.97 -2.54
C GLU A 122 9.88 -16.82 -1.71
N GLY A 123 9.85 -16.92 -0.37
CA GLY A 123 10.30 -15.89 0.56
C GLY A 123 9.46 -14.61 0.53
N SER A 124 8.24 -14.66 0.00
CA SER A 124 7.34 -13.52 -0.13
C SER A 124 6.73 -13.14 1.22
N HIS A 125 6.72 -11.84 1.52
CA HIS A 125 6.08 -11.33 2.73
C HIS A 125 4.55 -11.25 2.56
N LEU A 126 3.80 -11.53 3.64
CA LEU A 126 2.37 -11.29 3.72
C LEU A 126 2.11 -10.08 4.60
N PHE A 127 1.47 -9.05 4.06
CA PHE A 127 1.31 -7.75 4.72
C PHE A 127 -0.04 -7.56 5.38
N GLY A 128 -1.09 -8.21 4.87
CA GLY A 128 -2.45 -8.07 5.37
C GLY A 128 -3.17 -9.41 5.49
N VAL A 129 -3.99 -9.56 6.52
CA VAL A 129 -4.88 -10.70 6.71
C VAL A 129 -6.24 -10.21 7.16
N HIS A 130 -7.31 -10.85 6.66
CA HIS A 130 -8.67 -10.62 7.12
C HIS A 130 -9.40 -11.95 7.32
N ALA A 131 -9.83 -12.21 8.55
CA ALA A 131 -10.64 -13.34 8.93
C ALA A 131 -12.12 -13.00 8.67
N ILE A 132 -12.79 -13.78 7.83
CA ILE A 132 -14.22 -13.64 7.56
C ILE A 132 -15.04 -14.41 8.61
N ASP A 133 -14.57 -15.58 8.96
CA ASP A 133 -15.11 -16.44 10.01
C ASP A 133 -14.02 -17.42 10.52
N ALA A 134 -14.35 -18.31 11.45
CA ALA A 134 -13.37 -19.26 12.02
C ALA A 134 -12.71 -20.21 11.00
N ASN A 135 -13.20 -20.32 9.77
CA ASN A 135 -12.67 -21.21 8.74
C ASN A 135 -12.14 -20.46 7.52
N THR A 136 -12.61 -19.25 7.28
CA THR A 136 -12.38 -18.51 6.04
C THR A 136 -11.55 -17.25 6.31
N ALA A 137 -10.41 -17.11 5.63
CA ALA A 137 -9.57 -15.94 5.71
C ALA A 137 -8.85 -15.67 4.39
N TRP A 138 -8.64 -14.40 4.09
CA TRP A 138 -7.76 -13.91 3.04
C TRP A 138 -6.45 -13.41 3.61
N ALA A 139 -5.34 -13.67 2.91
CA ALA A 139 -4.07 -12.99 3.16
C ALA A 139 -3.51 -12.42 1.85
N VAL A 140 -2.85 -11.26 1.96
CA VAL A 140 -2.28 -10.51 0.81
C VAL A 140 -0.86 -10.07 1.11
N GLY A 141 -0.04 -9.86 0.07
CA GLY A 141 1.36 -9.48 0.27
C GLY A 141 2.14 -9.16 -1.00
N GLU A 142 3.44 -9.40 -0.97
CA GLU A 142 4.36 -9.20 -2.08
C GLU A 142 4.02 -10.05 -3.30
N TRP A 143 4.50 -9.60 -4.47
CA TRP A 143 4.30 -10.28 -5.76
C TRP A 143 2.82 -10.50 -6.09
N GLY A 144 1.98 -9.52 -5.75
CA GLY A 144 0.55 -9.61 -5.96
C GLY A 144 -0.12 -10.76 -5.21
N SER A 145 0.50 -11.24 -4.13
CA SER A 145 0.01 -12.39 -3.38
C SER A 145 -1.39 -12.14 -2.85
N ARG A 146 -2.30 -13.05 -3.19
CA ARG A 146 -3.64 -13.20 -2.63
C ARG A 146 -3.85 -14.69 -2.40
N ILE A 147 -4.04 -15.08 -1.16
CA ILE A 147 -4.29 -16.46 -0.80
C ILE A 147 -5.52 -16.57 0.08
N LEU A 148 -6.31 -17.60 -0.13
CA LEU A 148 -7.58 -17.87 0.54
C LEU A 148 -7.55 -19.24 1.22
N THR A 149 -7.98 -19.27 2.47
CA THR A 149 -8.38 -20.50 3.14
C THR A 149 -9.90 -20.54 3.33
N GLU A 150 -10.48 -21.74 3.27
CA GLU A 150 -11.89 -22.03 3.56
C GLU A 150 -12.02 -23.22 4.53
N ASP A 151 -10.90 -23.69 5.08
CA ASP A 151 -10.82 -24.89 5.94
C ASP A 151 -10.02 -24.64 7.23
N GLY A 152 -10.03 -23.40 7.71
CA GLY A 152 -9.34 -23.01 8.93
C GLY A 152 -7.81 -22.96 8.78
N GLY A 153 -7.31 -22.78 7.56
CA GLY A 153 -5.88 -22.69 7.27
C GLY A 153 -5.20 -24.04 7.07
N ALA A 154 -5.95 -25.15 7.03
CA ALA A 154 -5.39 -26.46 6.69
C ALA A 154 -4.84 -26.46 5.26
N THR A 155 -5.52 -25.74 4.36
CA THR A 155 -5.03 -25.46 3.00
C THR A 155 -5.26 -24.00 2.60
N TRP A 156 -4.37 -23.48 1.74
CA TRP A 156 -4.48 -22.16 1.16
C TRP A 156 -4.51 -22.25 -0.36
N LYS A 157 -5.40 -21.53 -1.02
CA LYS A 157 -5.53 -21.42 -2.47
C LYS A 157 -4.77 -20.19 -2.97
N ASP A 158 -3.98 -20.37 -4.02
CA ASP A 158 -3.26 -19.28 -4.67
C ASP A 158 -4.15 -18.55 -5.70
N GLU A 159 -4.62 -17.38 -5.34
CA GLU A 159 -5.40 -16.44 -6.16
C GLU A 159 -4.59 -15.17 -6.49
N SER A 160 -3.26 -15.27 -6.46
CA SER A 160 -2.34 -14.15 -6.67
C SER A 160 -2.47 -13.53 -8.05
N LEU A 161 -2.14 -12.24 -8.16
CA LEU A 161 -2.12 -11.51 -9.41
C LEU A 161 -1.07 -12.11 -10.34
N THR A 162 -1.48 -12.46 -11.56
CA THR A 162 -0.60 -13.06 -12.57
C THR A 162 -0.65 -12.28 -13.87
N ILE A 163 0.47 -12.27 -14.58
CA ILE A 163 0.59 -11.63 -15.88
C ILE A 163 0.17 -12.63 -16.95
N SER A 164 -0.88 -12.29 -17.70
CA SER A 164 -1.32 -13.01 -18.92
C SER A 164 -0.69 -12.39 -20.17
N THR A 165 -0.85 -13.04 -21.33
CA THR A 165 -0.40 -12.48 -22.62
C THR A 165 -1.06 -11.15 -22.98
N ASP A 166 -2.27 -10.90 -22.45
CA ASP A 166 -3.04 -9.66 -22.68
C ASP A 166 -2.75 -8.59 -21.61
N HIS A 167 -1.95 -8.93 -20.61
CA HIS A 167 -1.61 -8.00 -19.53
C HIS A 167 -0.68 -6.89 -20.03
N PRO A 168 -0.91 -5.61 -19.68
CA PRO A 168 -0.06 -4.50 -20.12
C PRO A 168 1.44 -4.68 -19.80
N MET A 169 1.75 -5.38 -18.72
CA MET A 169 3.13 -5.67 -18.31
C MET A 169 3.77 -6.82 -19.08
N PHE A 170 3.01 -7.61 -19.86
CA PHE A 170 3.54 -8.79 -20.55
C PHE A 170 4.74 -8.48 -21.46
N VAL A 171 4.63 -7.40 -22.24
CA VAL A 171 5.69 -6.98 -23.18
C VAL A 171 6.97 -6.51 -22.49
N TRP A 172 6.90 -6.21 -21.20
CA TRP A 172 7.99 -5.73 -20.36
C TRP A 172 8.68 -6.84 -19.56
N LEU A 173 8.11 -8.03 -19.57
CA LEU A 173 8.75 -9.20 -18.99
C LEU A 173 10.02 -9.56 -19.74
N SER A 174 10.96 -10.19 -19.03
CA SER A 174 12.09 -10.83 -19.66
C SER A 174 11.62 -11.86 -20.70
N LEU A 175 12.40 -12.11 -21.75
CA LEU A 175 12.06 -13.13 -22.76
C LEU A 175 11.78 -14.51 -22.13
N PRO A 176 12.56 -15.00 -21.14
CA PRO A 176 12.22 -16.23 -20.43
C PRO A 176 10.87 -16.20 -19.75
N ASP A 177 10.50 -15.08 -19.10
CA ASP A 177 9.22 -14.97 -18.41
C ASP A 177 8.05 -14.84 -19.39
N GLN A 178 8.20 -14.12 -20.50
CA GLN A 178 7.21 -14.13 -21.59
C GLN A 178 6.98 -15.54 -22.11
N GLN A 179 8.06 -16.33 -22.26
CA GLN A 179 7.93 -17.70 -22.68
C GLN A 179 7.20 -18.56 -21.65
N ARG A 180 7.49 -18.37 -20.36
CA ARG A 180 6.76 -19.04 -19.26
C ARG A 180 5.26 -18.75 -19.32
N VAL A 181 4.89 -17.46 -19.52
CA VAL A 181 3.47 -17.07 -19.67
C VAL A 181 2.83 -17.73 -20.89
N ARG A 182 3.50 -17.76 -22.06
CA ARG A 182 3.00 -18.43 -23.28
C ARG A 182 2.84 -19.95 -23.09
N GLU A 183 3.65 -20.55 -22.23
CA GLU A 183 3.56 -21.97 -21.83
C GLU A 183 2.48 -22.23 -20.76
N GLY A 184 1.71 -21.20 -20.35
CA GLY A 184 0.69 -21.31 -19.32
C GLY A 184 1.24 -21.43 -17.89
N LYS A 185 2.53 -21.11 -17.68
CA LYS A 185 3.14 -21.03 -16.35
C LYS A 185 2.83 -19.69 -15.71
N LYS A 186 2.59 -19.69 -14.40
CA LYS A 186 2.35 -18.46 -13.63
C LYS A 186 3.61 -17.58 -13.62
N VAL A 187 3.42 -16.31 -13.91
CA VAL A 187 4.36 -15.23 -13.63
C VAL A 187 3.60 -14.18 -12.83
N TYR A 188 4.03 -13.94 -11.61
CA TYR A 188 3.34 -13.06 -10.68
C TYR A 188 3.62 -11.59 -10.99
N GLU A 189 2.66 -10.73 -10.66
CA GLU A 189 2.80 -9.29 -10.81
C GLU A 189 3.68 -8.72 -9.67
N ASP A 190 4.69 -7.91 -10.03
CA ASP A 190 5.62 -7.29 -9.06
C ASP A 190 4.96 -6.09 -8.38
N VAL A 191 4.03 -6.35 -7.47
CA VAL A 191 3.30 -5.36 -6.69
C VAL A 191 3.04 -5.86 -5.27
N GLY A 192 3.22 -4.97 -4.29
CA GLY A 192 2.82 -5.24 -2.90
C GLY A 192 1.34 -4.91 -2.68
N LEU A 193 0.59 -5.88 -2.16
CA LEU A 193 -0.76 -5.69 -1.65
C LEU A 193 -0.66 -5.57 -0.13
N ASN A 194 -1.00 -4.39 0.41
CA ASN A 194 -0.64 -4.03 1.78
C ASN A 194 -1.72 -4.35 2.81
N ASN A 195 -2.99 -4.29 2.40
CA ASN A 195 -4.11 -4.51 3.32
C ASN A 195 -5.32 -5.08 2.60
N ILE A 196 -6.10 -5.85 3.33
CA ILE A 196 -7.39 -6.39 2.93
C ILE A 196 -8.40 -6.23 4.05
N THR A 197 -9.64 -5.86 3.69
CA THR A 197 -10.76 -5.82 4.63
C THR A 197 -12.03 -6.33 3.96
N CYS A 198 -12.91 -6.96 4.73
CA CYS A 198 -14.24 -7.35 4.31
C CYS A 198 -15.24 -6.82 5.34
N LEU A 199 -16.49 -6.58 4.91
CA LEU A 199 -17.57 -6.33 5.83
C LEU A 199 -18.16 -7.64 6.33
N ASP A 200 -18.66 -7.58 7.58
CA ASP A 200 -19.30 -8.71 8.22
C ASP A 200 -20.52 -9.22 7.47
N PRO A 201 -20.86 -10.51 7.62
CA PRO A 201 -22.09 -11.06 7.11
C PRO A 201 -23.33 -10.29 7.61
N PRO A 202 -24.35 -10.08 6.76
CA PRO A 202 -24.56 -10.73 5.46
C PRO A 202 -23.87 -10.04 4.27
N SER A 203 -23.06 -9.03 4.47
CA SER A 203 -22.29 -8.41 3.40
C SER A 203 -21.33 -9.44 2.76
N ARG A 204 -21.09 -9.27 1.47
CA ARG A 204 -20.13 -10.08 0.73
C ARG A 204 -19.03 -9.21 0.10
N LYS A 205 -18.90 -7.97 0.58
CA LYS A 205 -17.97 -6.99 0.02
C LYS A 205 -16.62 -7.06 0.71
N CYS A 206 -15.57 -7.04 -0.11
CA CYS A 206 -14.19 -6.99 0.31
C CYS A 206 -13.39 -5.98 -0.50
N TRP A 207 -12.30 -5.46 0.06
CA TRP A 207 -11.39 -4.52 -0.60
C TRP A 207 -9.94 -4.86 -0.30
N ILE A 208 -9.08 -4.63 -1.31
CA ILE A 208 -7.62 -4.77 -1.20
C ILE A 208 -6.99 -3.46 -1.65
N VAL A 209 -5.96 -3.02 -0.96
CA VAL A 209 -5.13 -1.87 -1.35
C VAL A 209 -3.66 -2.23 -1.33
N GLY A 210 -2.88 -1.52 -2.15
CA GLY A 210 -1.46 -1.78 -2.25
C GLY A 210 -0.67 -0.64 -2.86
N GLU A 211 0.49 -0.98 -3.34
CA GLU A 211 1.43 -0.08 -4.00
C GLU A 211 0.85 0.45 -5.32
N PHE A 212 1.39 1.56 -5.79
CA PHE A 212 1.09 2.15 -7.11
C PHE A 212 -0.41 2.41 -7.36
N GLY A 213 -1.18 2.67 -6.30
CA GLY A 213 -2.61 2.93 -6.42
C GLY A 213 -3.44 1.67 -6.78
N TYR A 214 -2.91 0.49 -6.47
CA TYR A 214 -3.67 -0.74 -6.61
C TYR A 214 -4.79 -0.77 -5.59
N ILE A 215 -6.02 -0.71 -6.08
CA ILE A 215 -7.24 -0.84 -5.30
C ILE A 215 -8.11 -1.86 -5.98
N PHE A 216 -8.60 -2.84 -5.24
CA PHE A 216 -9.58 -3.81 -5.71
C PHE A 216 -10.79 -3.81 -4.80
N HIS A 217 -11.95 -4.12 -5.37
CA HIS A 217 -13.18 -4.41 -4.64
C HIS A 217 -13.80 -5.71 -5.14
N SER A 218 -14.52 -6.38 -4.26
CA SER A 218 -15.28 -7.60 -4.53
C SER A 218 -16.67 -7.47 -3.93
N GLU A 219 -17.66 -8.09 -4.58
CA GLU A 219 -19.04 -8.18 -4.09
C GLU A 219 -19.45 -9.63 -3.77
N ASP A 220 -18.50 -10.57 -3.81
CA ASP A 220 -18.73 -12.00 -3.65
C ASP A 220 -17.70 -12.70 -2.75
N LEU A 221 -17.18 -11.96 -1.73
CA LEU A 221 -16.15 -12.43 -0.78
C LEU A 221 -14.83 -12.80 -1.44
N GLY A 222 -14.48 -12.12 -2.53
CA GLY A 222 -13.22 -12.32 -3.25
C GLY A 222 -13.28 -13.39 -4.35
N GLY A 223 -14.47 -13.91 -4.69
CA GLY A 223 -14.63 -14.78 -5.86
C GLY A 223 -14.28 -14.07 -7.16
N THR A 224 -14.60 -12.76 -7.23
CA THR A 224 -14.18 -11.86 -8.32
C THR A 224 -13.66 -10.55 -7.75
N TRP A 225 -12.59 -10.03 -8.37
CA TRP A 225 -11.98 -8.76 -7.98
C TRP A 225 -11.99 -7.78 -9.15
N LEU A 226 -12.52 -6.58 -8.91
CA LEU A 226 -12.58 -5.49 -9.86
C LEU A 226 -11.67 -4.34 -9.40
N ARG A 227 -11.05 -3.63 -10.35
CA ARG A 227 -10.21 -2.47 -10.06
C ARG A 227 -11.05 -1.27 -9.67
N GLY A 228 -10.69 -0.62 -8.57
CA GLY A 228 -11.15 0.73 -8.23
C GLY A 228 -10.37 1.79 -9.01
N GLU A 229 -11.03 2.89 -9.36
CA GLU A 229 -10.44 4.01 -10.08
C GLU A 229 -10.22 5.21 -9.15
N ILE A 230 -8.99 5.74 -9.11
CA ILE A 230 -8.71 7.01 -8.43
C ILE A 230 -9.01 8.14 -9.41
N LEU A 231 -10.00 8.97 -9.08
CA LEU A 231 -10.43 10.07 -9.93
C LEU A 231 -9.43 11.24 -9.87
N GLY A 232 -9.01 11.71 -11.03
CA GLY A 232 -8.15 12.89 -11.19
C GLY A 232 -8.74 13.86 -12.20
N ASP A 233 -8.83 15.13 -11.83
CA ASP A 233 -9.46 16.16 -12.65
C ASP A 233 -8.49 16.90 -13.57
N VAL A 234 -7.19 16.59 -13.54
CA VAL A 234 -6.18 17.34 -14.27
C VAL A 234 -5.77 16.62 -15.55
N ARG A 235 -6.30 17.07 -16.68
CA ARG A 235 -5.99 16.58 -18.03
C ARG A 235 -5.51 17.72 -18.91
N MET A 236 -4.72 17.40 -19.95
CA MET A 236 -4.42 18.32 -21.03
C MET A 236 -4.53 17.61 -22.38
N ASP A 237 -4.80 18.37 -23.42
CA ASP A 237 -4.78 17.84 -24.78
C ASP A 237 -3.36 17.40 -25.15
N PRO A 238 -3.20 16.33 -25.95
CA PRO A 238 -1.89 15.86 -26.39
C PRO A 238 -1.04 16.95 -27.02
N ILE A 239 0.28 16.85 -26.83
CA ILE A 239 1.27 17.64 -27.56
C ILE A 239 1.52 16.95 -28.89
N LEU A 240 1.19 17.63 -29.98
CA LEU A 240 1.34 17.09 -31.33
C LEU A 240 2.70 17.48 -31.94
N PHE A 241 3.36 16.53 -32.57
CA PHE A 241 4.63 16.72 -33.25
C PHE A 241 4.47 16.56 -34.76
N PRO A 242 4.80 17.58 -35.56
CA PRO A 242 4.94 17.39 -37.00
C PRO A 242 5.99 16.33 -37.33
N TYR A 243 5.90 15.73 -38.51
CA TYR A 243 6.84 14.73 -38.98
C TYR A 243 8.31 15.17 -38.81
N ASN A 244 9.10 14.35 -38.15
CA ASN A 244 10.53 14.58 -37.84
C ASN A 244 10.84 15.89 -37.07
N VAL A 245 9.86 16.40 -36.30
CA VAL A 245 10.06 17.57 -35.42
C VAL A 245 10.15 17.11 -33.99
N ILE A 246 11.18 17.54 -33.27
CA ILE A 246 11.41 17.21 -31.86
C ILE A 246 11.03 18.34 -30.90
N ARG A 247 10.94 19.59 -31.40
CA ARG A 247 10.65 20.77 -30.57
C ARG A 247 9.16 20.95 -30.32
N ILE A 248 8.81 21.19 -29.07
CA ILE A 248 7.44 21.54 -28.66
C ILE A 248 7.12 22.96 -29.18
N GLN A 249 5.95 23.13 -29.77
CA GLN A 249 5.50 24.43 -30.26
C GLN A 249 5.24 25.40 -29.09
N PRO A 250 5.47 26.73 -29.28
CA PRO A 250 5.32 27.71 -28.18
C PRO A 250 3.95 27.67 -27.48
N GLY A 251 2.88 27.40 -28.24
CA GLY A 251 1.52 27.29 -27.70
C GLY A 251 1.39 26.07 -26.76
N ASP A 252 2.01 24.95 -27.13
CA ASP A 252 2.01 23.72 -26.33
C ASP A 252 2.89 23.84 -25.11
N LYS A 253 4.03 24.55 -25.21
CA LYS A 253 4.86 24.88 -24.03
C LYS A 253 4.06 25.65 -22.99
N LYS A 254 3.27 26.65 -23.44
CA LYS A 254 2.40 27.43 -22.54
C LYS A 254 1.34 26.53 -21.87
N ARG A 255 0.65 25.66 -22.64
CA ARG A 255 -0.35 24.74 -22.12
C ARG A 255 0.25 23.77 -21.09
N LEU A 256 1.46 23.27 -21.38
CA LEU A 256 2.17 22.35 -20.50
C LEU A 256 2.59 23.04 -19.18
N ALA A 257 3.03 24.29 -19.23
CA ALA A 257 3.32 25.10 -18.04
C ALA A 257 2.06 25.41 -17.22
N GLU A 258 0.93 25.69 -17.88
CA GLU A 258 -0.37 25.89 -17.21
C GLU A 258 -0.88 24.58 -16.55
N PHE A 259 -0.66 23.45 -17.20
CA PHE A 259 -0.92 22.13 -16.61
C PHE A 259 -0.06 21.90 -15.37
N ALA A 260 1.26 22.13 -15.46
CA ALA A 260 2.19 21.97 -14.34
C ALA A 260 1.77 22.80 -13.12
N LYS A 261 1.37 24.04 -13.30
CA LYS A 261 0.89 24.93 -12.23
C LYS A 261 -0.31 24.38 -11.47
N LYS A 262 -1.18 23.61 -12.12
CA LYS A 262 -2.36 23.01 -11.46
C LYS A 262 -2.01 21.91 -10.49
N ILE A 263 -0.83 21.30 -10.65
CA ILE A 263 -0.38 20.12 -9.88
C ILE A 263 0.92 20.36 -9.10
N GLU A 264 1.50 21.56 -9.18
CA GLU A 264 2.77 21.92 -8.55
C GLU A 264 2.75 21.60 -7.05
N ASP A 265 1.72 22.06 -6.35
CA ASP A 265 1.54 21.86 -4.91
C ASP A 265 1.01 20.46 -4.53
N GLN A 266 0.52 19.70 -5.51
CA GLN A 266 -0.07 18.37 -5.31
C GLN A 266 1.02 17.29 -5.49
N THR A 267 1.94 17.20 -4.55
CA THR A 267 3.14 16.35 -4.66
C THR A 267 2.89 14.84 -4.64
N HIS A 268 1.66 14.41 -4.31
CA HIS A 268 1.20 13.02 -4.43
C HIS A 268 0.88 12.63 -5.88
N LEU A 269 0.70 13.61 -6.78
CA LEU A 269 0.43 13.37 -8.19
C LEU A 269 1.73 13.20 -8.96
N ASN A 270 1.84 12.17 -9.75
CA ASN A 270 2.89 11.99 -10.74
C ASN A 270 2.40 12.36 -12.13
N VAL A 271 3.32 12.78 -12.99
CA VAL A 271 3.03 13.12 -14.38
C VAL A 271 3.47 11.98 -15.27
N LEU A 272 2.52 11.40 -15.99
CA LEU A 272 2.79 10.40 -17.02
C LEU A 272 3.06 11.09 -18.35
N ILE A 273 4.20 10.78 -18.95
CA ILE A 273 4.64 11.27 -20.28
C ILE A 273 4.59 10.06 -21.20
N ASP A 274 3.51 9.93 -21.99
CA ASP A 274 3.24 8.75 -22.83
C ASP A 274 3.42 9.06 -24.32
N PRO A 275 4.47 8.54 -24.99
CA PRO A 275 4.74 8.80 -26.39
C PRO A 275 3.91 7.92 -27.32
N PHE A 276 3.41 8.51 -28.38
CA PHE A 276 2.74 7.86 -29.52
C PHE A 276 3.47 8.26 -30.81
N VAL A 277 3.55 7.31 -31.75
CA VAL A 277 4.25 7.51 -33.01
C VAL A 277 3.26 7.42 -34.18
N SER A 278 3.46 8.24 -35.22
CA SER A 278 2.70 8.09 -36.46
C SER A 278 3.18 6.86 -37.24
N ALA A 279 2.24 6.23 -37.96
CA ALA A 279 2.57 5.10 -38.82
C ALA A 279 3.69 5.44 -39.83
N ARG A 280 3.75 6.70 -40.26
CA ARG A 280 4.79 7.19 -41.18
C ARG A 280 6.18 7.24 -40.51
N GLU A 281 6.28 7.82 -39.31
CA GLU A 281 7.58 7.88 -38.59
C GLU A 281 8.04 6.48 -38.20
N LEU A 282 7.13 5.61 -37.80
CA LEU A 282 7.47 4.21 -37.50
C LEU A 282 8.02 3.50 -38.74
N ALA A 283 7.44 3.73 -39.93
CA ALA A 283 7.89 3.15 -41.17
C ALA A 283 9.26 3.73 -41.66
N ASP A 284 9.44 5.05 -41.49
CA ASP A 284 10.62 5.74 -42.03
C ASP A 284 11.84 5.66 -41.09
N PHE A 285 11.63 5.51 -39.75
CA PHE A 285 12.68 5.53 -38.75
C PHE A 285 12.75 4.27 -37.86
N GLY A 286 11.75 3.40 -37.93
CA GLY A 286 11.69 2.17 -37.11
C GLY A 286 12.31 0.96 -37.81
N HIS A 287 13.38 1.13 -38.60
CA HIS A 287 14.02 0.06 -39.32
C HIS A 287 14.90 -0.83 -38.42
N PRO A 288 14.86 -2.17 -38.60
CA PRO A 288 15.71 -3.07 -37.83
C PRO A 288 17.23 -2.80 -38.04
N GLU A 289 17.60 -2.18 -39.19
CA GLU A 289 18.98 -1.83 -39.48
C GLU A 289 19.47 -0.58 -38.75
N ASP A 290 18.56 0.30 -38.30
CA ASP A 290 18.87 1.47 -37.48
C ASP A 290 17.75 1.73 -36.46
N PRO A 291 17.68 0.94 -35.38
CA PRO A 291 16.65 1.08 -34.35
C PRO A 291 16.78 2.39 -33.58
N TYR A 292 17.92 3.06 -33.64
CA TYR A 292 18.20 4.29 -32.89
C TYR A 292 17.53 5.53 -33.49
N ALA A 293 17.29 5.58 -34.78
CA ALA A 293 16.74 6.77 -35.42
C ALA A 293 15.38 7.17 -34.86
N LEU A 294 14.47 6.19 -34.65
CA LEU A 294 13.18 6.44 -34.04
C LEU A 294 13.31 6.73 -32.55
N PHE A 295 14.18 6.02 -31.86
CA PHE A 295 14.46 6.19 -30.44
C PHE A 295 14.95 7.61 -30.15
N ASP A 296 15.93 8.13 -30.90
CA ASP A 296 16.49 9.46 -30.71
C ASP A 296 15.43 10.55 -30.85
N ILE A 297 14.53 10.40 -31.83
CA ILE A 297 13.42 11.35 -32.04
C ILE A 297 12.47 11.33 -30.85
N ILE A 298 12.11 10.16 -30.36
CA ILE A 298 11.14 10.02 -29.26
C ILE A 298 11.75 10.48 -27.94
N SER A 299 12.99 10.07 -27.65
CA SER A 299 13.74 10.51 -26.47
C SER A 299 13.89 12.02 -26.43
N ALA A 300 14.27 12.65 -27.53
CA ALA A 300 14.39 14.11 -27.61
C ALA A 300 13.06 14.83 -27.35
N ARG A 301 11.92 14.27 -27.81
CA ARG A 301 10.57 14.82 -27.51
C ARG A 301 10.20 14.66 -26.04
N ILE A 302 10.54 13.54 -25.43
CA ILE A 302 10.32 13.27 -24.01
C ILE A 302 11.18 14.23 -23.17
N ASP A 303 12.44 14.40 -23.50
CA ASP A 303 13.38 15.26 -22.77
C ASP A 303 12.99 16.73 -22.87
N GLU A 304 12.53 17.19 -24.05
CA GLU A 304 11.95 18.53 -24.19
C GLU A 304 10.69 18.69 -23.33
N THR A 305 9.84 17.67 -23.23
CA THR A 305 8.64 17.68 -22.39
C THR A 305 9.00 17.74 -20.91
N LYS A 306 9.97 16.93 -20.47
CA LYS A 306 10.49 16.95 -19.11
C LYS A 306 11.08 18.30 -18.75
N SER A 307 11.88 18.89 -19.65
CA SER A 307 12.51 20.20 -19.43
C SER A 307 11.46 21.31 -19.19
N VAL A 308 10.38 21.34 -19.97
CA VAL A 308 9.31 22.33 -19.79
C VAL A 308 8.55 22.11 -18.47
N LEU A 309 8.32 20.86 -18.08
CA LEU A 309 7.67 20.54 -16.79
C LEU A 309 8.58 20.93 -15.61
N GLU A 310 9.89 20.67 -15.71
CA GLU A 310 10.87 21.01 -14.68
C GLU A 310 11.00 22.54 -14.52
N GLU A 311 11.09 23.27 -15.63
CA GLU A 311 11.06 24.75 -15.63
C GLU A 311 9.77 25.32 -14.98
N ALA A 312 8.67 24.55 -15.05
CA ALA A 312 7.39 24.90 -14.44
C ALA A 312 7.20 24.35 -13.00
N GLY A 313 8.26 23.82 -12.36
CA GLY A 313 8.28 23.43 -10.95
C GLY A 313 7.96 21.95 -10.66
N ILE A 314 7.78 21.11 -11.68
CA ILE A 314 7.57 19.66 -11.48
C ILE A 314 8.92 18.96 -11.35
N LEU A 315 9.18 18.32 -10.23
CA LEU A 315 10.42 17.60 -9.98
C LEU A 315 10.52 16.34 -10.88
N LEU A 316 11.75 15.98 -11.28
CA LEU A 316 12.01 14.83 -12.16
C LEU A 316 11.54 13.50 -11.55
N ASP A 317 11.62 13.36 -10.22
CA ASP A 317 11.15 12.17 -9.50
C ASP A 317 9.63 12.01 -9.50
N ARG A 318 8.88 13.03 -9.93
CA ARG A 318 7.44 12.99 -10.17
C ARG A 318 7.07 12.66 -11.62
N MET A 319 8.05 12.61 -12.53
CA MET A 319 7.80 12.30 -13.93
C MET A 319 7.95 10.80 -14.16
N ARG A 320 6.95 10.22 -14.81
CA ARG A 320 6.88 8.80 -15.12
C ARG A 320 6.67 8.60 -16.61
N MET A 321 7.12 7.48 -17.10
CA MET A 321 6.78 7.02 -18.44
C MET A 321 6.02 5.71 -18.34
N PRO A 322 5.13 5.42 -19.32
CA PRO A 322 4.36 4.19 -19.27
C PRO A 322 5.32 3.02 -19.25
N ASN A 323 5.17 2.19 -18.22
CA ASN A 323 5.91 0.94 -18.04
C ASN A 323 7.34 1.06 -18.55
N LYS A 324 8.35 1.15 -17.69
CA LYS A 324 9.74 1.37 -18.10
C LYS A 324 9.94 0.99 -19.58
N PRO A 325 10.01 1.92 -20.50
CA PRO A 325 10.55 1.55 -21.79
C PRO A 325 11.97 1.11 -21.53
N PRO A 326 12.55 0.27 -22.37
CA PRO A 326 13.96 0.05 -22.39
C PRO A 326 14.65 1.32 -22.93
N TRP A 327 14.62 2.38 -22.09
CA TRP A 327 15.33 3.62 -22.36
C TRP A 327 16.78 3.55 -21.88
N ASP A 328 17.20 2.42 -21.29
CA ASP A 328 18.59 2.07 -21.16
C ASP A 328 19.03 1.46 -22.49
N TYR A 329 20.03 2.07 -23.07
CA TYR A 329 20.64 1.74 -24.36
C TYR A 329 20.98 0.25 -24.55
N GLU A 330 21.23 -0.46 -23.45
CA GLU A 330 21.54 -1.89 -23.44
C GLU A 330 20.30 -2.78 -23.67
N ASP A 331 19.12 -2.34 -23.25
CA ASP A 331 17.87 -3.09 -23.45
C ASP A 331 17.33 -2.94 -24.89
N PHE A 332 17.72 -1.87 -25.59
CA PHE A 332 17.39 -1.63 -26.99
C PHE A 332 18.19 -2.50 -27.95
N LEU A 333 19.35 -2.96 -27.51
CA LEU A 333 20.19 -3.93 -28.23
C LEU A 333 19.69 -5.37 -28.08
N SER A 334 18.45 -5.58 -27.57
CA SER A 334 17.86 -6.91 -27.58
C SER A 334 17.86 -7.43 -29.02
N ASP A 335 18.28 -8.66 -29.23
CA ASP A 335 18.33 -9.35 -30.54
C ASP A 335 16.96 -9.54 -31.20
N ASP A 336 15.94 -8.77 -30.73
CA ASP A 336 14.57 -8.83 -31.24
C ASP A 336 14.28 -7.68 -32.21
N PRO A 337 14.38 -7.89 -33.52
CA PRO A 337 14.10 -6.87 -34.53
C PRO A 337 12.65 -6.38 -34.54
N THR A 338 11.73 -7.09 -33.85
CA THR A 338 10.33 -6.73 -33.81
C THR A 338 9.95 -5.91 -32.56
N PHE A 339 10.91 -5.62 -31.70
CA PHE A 339 10.68 -4.94 -30.44
C PHE A 339 9.93 -3.59 -30.62
N LEU A 340 10.44 -2.72 -31.48
CA LEU A 340 9.82 -1.41 -31.75
C LEU A 340 8.40 -1.54 -32.29
N GLU A 341 8.18 -2.49 -33.18
CA GLU A 341 6.87 -2.72 -33.77
C GLU A 341 5.84 -3.17 -32.72
N ARG A 342 6.24 -4.05 -31.82
CA ARG A 342 5.42 -4.50 -30.68
C ARG A 342 5.20 -3.40 -29.65
N TYR A 343 6.24 -2.63 -29.32
CA TYR A 343 6.14 -1.51 -28.37
C TYR A 343 5.12 -0.49 -28.84
N PHE A 344 5.13 -0.13 -30.12
CA PHE A 344 4.19 0.84 -30.67
C PHE A 344 2.90 0.24 -31.22
N GLU A 345 2.64 -1.06 -31.10
CA GLU A 345 1.44 -1.69 -31.62
C GLU A 345 0.15 -1.02 -31.08
N GLY A 346 0.09 -0.78 -29.77
CA GLY A 346 -1.01 -0.04 -29.12
C GLY A 346 -0.81 1.49 -29.06
N ARG A 347 0.29 2.03 -29.61
CA ARG A 347 0.67 3.45 -29.54
C ARG A 347 0.82 4.10 -30.90
N LYS A 348 0.22 3.52 -31.95
CA LYS A 348 0.15 4.15 -33.27
C LYS A 348 -0.91 5.24 -33.25
N ALA A 349 -0.59 6.41 -33.79
CA ALA A 349 -1.48 7.55 -33.90
C ALA A 349 -1.48 8.09 -35.32
N GLU A 350 -2.47 8.88 -35.68
CA GLU A 350 -2.52 9.58 -36.96
C GLU A 350 -1.34 10.54 -37.11
N GLN A 351 -1.02 11.24 -36.02
CA GLN A 351 0.15 12.12 -35.90
C GLN A 351 0.91 11.77 -34.61
N SER A 352 2.23 11.81 -34.67
CA SER A 352 3.06 11.59 -33.49
C SER A 352 2.74 12.60 -32.37
N MET A 353 2.63 12.11 -31.15
CA MET A 353 2.23 12.95 -30.02
C MET A 353 2.83 12.45 -28.70
N ILE A 354 2.85 13.33 -27.73
CA ILE A 354 3.03 12.98 -26.33
C ILE A 354 1.72 13.29 -25.59
N ARG A 355 1.15 12.29 -24.96
CA ARG A 355 0.08 12.49 -23.97
C ARG A 355 0.72 12.81 -22.63
N VAL A 356 0.26 13.88 -22.00
CA VAL A 356 0.64 14.23 -20.64
C VAL A 356 -0.61 14.13 -19.78
N SER A 357 -0.55 13.28 -18.80
CA SER A 357 -1.64 13.06 -17.87
C SER A 357 -1.13 12.94 -16.43
N VAL A 358 -2.02 13.13 -15.49
CA VAL A 358 -1.71 12.86 -14.10
C VAL A 358 -1.96 11.39 -13.82
N ILE A 359 -0.96 10.73 -13.24
CA ILE A 359 -1.12 9.42 -12.65
C ILE A 359 -1.07 9.55 -11.13
N GLN A 360 -2.00 8.85 -10.54
CA GLN A 360 -2.12 8.75 -9.11
C GLN A 360 -1.68 7.33 -8.75
N ASN A 361 -0.39 7.20 -8.41
CA ASN A 361 0.21 5.94 -7.97
C ASN A 361 0.59 6.03 -6.48
N PRO A 362 -0.37 6.33 -5.58
CA PRO A 362 -0.05 6.44 -4.18
C PRO A 362 0.35 5.07 -3.60
N TYR A 363 1.19 5.11 -2.59
CA TYR A 363 1.39 3.99 -1.70
C TYR A 363 0.27 3.95 -0.68
N LEU A 364 -0.57 2.94 -0.74
CA LEU A 364 -1.75 2.77 0.11
C LEU A 364 -1.43 1.74 1.19
N PHE A 365 -1.73 2.07 2.44
CA PHE A 365 -1.40 1.20 3.58
C PHE A 365 -2.61 0.47 4.11
N THR A 366 -3.74 1.17 4.31
CA THR A 366 -4.93 0.61 4.96
C THR A 366 -6.18 1.02 4.21
N VAL A 367 -7.15 0.12 4.14
CA VAL A 367 -8.51 0.40 3.68
C VAL A 367 -9.50 0.07 4.77
N PHE A 368 -10.45 0.97 4.99
CA PHE A 368 -11.55 0.85 5.93
C PHE A 368 -12.87 1.16 5.24
N PHE A 369 -13.91 0.38 5.53
CA PHE A 369 -15.28 0.65 5.11
C PHE A 369 -16.20 0.64 6.33
N LYS A 370 -16.97 1.72 6.50
CA LYS A 370 -17.97 1.78 7.57
C LYS A 370 -19.26 1.05 7.21
N ASP A 371 -19.54 0.97 5.91
CA ASP A 371 -20.70 0.29 5.32
C ASP A 371 -20.38 -0.15 3.88
N ALA A 372 -21.39 -0.58 3.14
CA ALA A 372 -21.22 -1.12 1.79
C ALA A 372 -20.78 -0.09 0.74
N ASP A 373 -20.91 1.20 1.01
CA ASP A 373 -20.71 2.28 0.03
C ASP A 373 -19.61 3.26 0.44
N GLU A 374 -19.48 3.57 1.73
CA GLU A 374 -18.55 4.59 2.20
C GLU A 374 -17.27 4.00 2.79
N GLY A 375 -16.15 4.38 2.21
CA GLY A 375 -14.82 3.89 2.59
C GLY A 375 -13.73 4.94 2.57
N LEU A 376 -12.68 4.66 3.32
CA LEU A 376 -11.47 5.47 3.47
C LEU A 376 -10.22 4.63 3.22
N ILE A 377 -9.21 5.24 2.63
CA ILE A 377 -7.86 4.67 2.48
C ILE A 377 -6.85 5.66 3.02
N SER A 378 -5.84 5.17 3.73
CA SER A 378 -4.68 5.96 4.14
C SER A 378 -3.41 5.50 3.43
N GLY A 379 -2.41 6.40 3.33
CA GLY A 379 -1.19 6.08 2.60
C GLY A 379 0.00 7.00 2.88
N LEU A 380 1.05 6.77 2.10
CA LEU A 380 2.30 7.52 2.16
C LEU A 380 2.07 8.98 1.75
N GLY A 381 2.81 9.90 2.37
CA GLY A 381 2.79 11.31 1.99
C GLY A 381 1.51 12.06 2.38
N GLY A 382 0.76 11.58 3.39
CA GLY A 382 -0.48 12.19 3.85
C GLY A 382 -1.69 11.85 2.95
N VAL A 383 -1.57 10.80 2.15
CA VAL A 383 -2.67 10.36 1.28
C VAL A 383 -3.86 9.91 2.12
N ILE A 384 -5.01 10.49 1.83
CA ILE A 384 -6.32 10.00 2.22
C ILE A 384 -7.17 9.92 0.95
N LEU A 385 -7.77 8.77 0.70
CA LEU A 385 -8.76 8.60 -0.35
C LEU A 385 -10.10 8.27 0.27
N ARG A 386 -11.18 8.76 -0.35
CA ARG A 386 -12.56 8.52 0.07
C ARG A 386 -13.39 7.98 -1.10
N SER A 387 -14.21 6.99 -0.82
CA SER A 387 -15.21 6.44 -1.73
C SER A 387 -16.60 6.61 -1.15
N GLU A 388 -17.60 6.78 -2.03
CA GLU A 388 -19.03 6.85 -1.73
C GLU A 388 -19.83 5.84 -2.58
N ASP A 389 -19.15 4.91 -3.25
CA ASP A 389 -19.76 3.99 -4.21
C ASP A 389 -19.25 2.54 -4.10
N GLY A 390 -18.84 2.15 -2.89
CA GLY A 390 -18.35 0.80 -2.60
C GLY A 390 -16.94 0.52 -3.11
N GLY A 391 -16.12 1.56 -3.27
CA GLY A 391 -14.74 1.43 -3.71
C GLY A 391 -14.55 1.35 -5.22
N ARG A 392 -15.60 1.63 -6.02
CA ARG A 392 -15.48 1.71 -7.48
C ARG A 392 -14.69 2.93 -7.90
N THR A 393 -14.97 4.08 -7.25
CA THR A 393 -14.22 5.31 -7.46
C THR A 393 -13.74 5.94 -6.15
N TRP A 394 -12.59 6.61 -6.21
CA TRP A 394 -11.90 7.20 -5.08
C TRP A 394 -11.49 8.62 -5.37
N ARG A 395 -11.62 9.52 -4.38
CA ARG A 395 -11.20 10.92 -4.45
C ARG A 395 -10.18 11.21 -3.37
N TYR A 396 -9.22 12.07 -3.68
CA TYR A 396 -8.27 12.59 -2.69
C TYR A 396 -8.95 13.58 -1.75
N GLU A 397 -8.63 13.41 -0.48
CA GLU A 397 -8.98 14.39 0.57
C GLU A 397 -7.69 14.94 1.19
N ASP A 398 -7.69 16.25 1.51
CA ASP A 398 -6.49 16.93 2.01
C ASP A 398 -6.28 16.65 3.51
N ALA A 399 -5.21 15.95 3.85
CA ALA A 399 -4.78 15.74 5.23
C ALA A 399 -4.06 16.95 5.85
N GLY A 400 -3.80 18.01 5.08
CA GLY A 400 -3.12 19.22 5.52
C GLY A 400 -1.60 19.08 5.76
N ARG A 401 -1.03 17.87 5.69
CA ARG A 401 0.42 17.60 5.82
C ARG A 401 0.80 16.36 5.03
N LYS A 402 2.09 16.25 4.68
CA LYS A 402 2.65 15.15 3.86
C LYS A 402 3.29 14.01 4.66
N GLN A 403 3.00 13.90 5.95
CA GLN A 403 3.49 12.78 6.76
C GLN A 403 2.68 11.52 6.44
N ALA A 404 3.32 10.35 6.49
CA ALA A 404 2.63 9.09 6.24
C ALA A 404 1.52 8.85 7.25
N LEU A 405 0.38 8.35 6.76
CA LEU A 405 -0.74 7.86 7.56
C LEU A 405 -0.82 6.35 7.38
N PHE A 406 -0.53 5.61 8.44
CA PHE A 406 -0.41 4.15 8.36
C PHE A 406 -1.74 3.43 8.52
N SER A 407 -2.68 4.00 9.27
CA SER A 407 -3.99 3.40 9.48
C SER A 407 -5.08 4.46 9.54
N VAL A 408 -6.28 4.08 9.11
CA VAL A 408 -7.51 4.89 9.18
C VAL A 408 -8.67 4.00 9.57
N ALA A 409 -9.51 4.49 10.48
CA ALA A 409 -10.78 3.85 10.87
C ALA A 409 -11.79 4.91 11.29
N GLU A 410 -13.05 4.52 11.38
CA GLU A 410 -14.14 5.37 11.84
C GLU A 410 -14.87 4.73 13.02
N ALA A 411 -15.25 5.56 14.00
CA ALA A 411 -16.08 5.17 15.10
C ALA A 411 -17.00 6.32 15.51
N ASP A 412 -18.28 6.03 15.75
CA ASP A 412 -19.29 6.98 16.25
C ASP A 412 -19.35 8.29 15.42
N GLY A 413 -19.28 8.17 14.07
CA GLY A 413 -19.28 9.30 13.12
C GLY A 413 -17.98 10.13 13.15
N ARG A 414 -16.89 9.54 13.61
CA ARG A 414 -15.58 10.16 13.67
C ARG A 414 -14.54 9.29 12.99
N ALA A 415 -14.04 9.73 11.84
CA ALA A 415 -12.91 9.10 11.20
C ALA A 415 -11.59 9.62 11.81
N ILE A 416 -10.65 8.70 12.03
CA ILE A 416 -9.35 8.97 12.63
C ILE A 416 -8.29 8.33 11.74
N ALA A 417 -7.29 9.10 11.34
CA ALA A 417 -6.11 8.60 10.64
C ALA A 417 -4.87 8.86 11.50
N VAL A 418 -4.04 7.84 11.64
CA VAL A 418 -2.83 7.85 12.49
C VAL A 418 -1.58 7.48 11.69
N GLY A 419 -0.44 7.99 12.11
CA GLY A 419 0.75 7.76 11.32
C GLY A 419 2.07 8.15 11.98
N GLU A 420 2.92 8.74 11.17
CA GLU A 420 4.32 9.03 11.47
C GLU A 420 4.47 10.06 12.59
N LYS A 421 5.30 9.73 13.60
CA LYS A 421 5.74 10.67 14.67
C LYS A 421 4.59 11.41 15.37
N GLY A 422 3.53 10.68 15.72
CA GLY A 422 2.37 11.25 16.40
C GLY A 422 1.43 12.04 15.47
N PHE A 423 1.56 11.89 14.15
CA PHE A 423 0.68 12.54 13.20
C PHE A 423 -0.72 11.93 13.27
N VAL A 424 -1.71 12.73 13.65
CA VAL A 424 -3.12 12.34 13.75
C VAL A 424 -3.97 13.33 12.96
N ARG A 425 -4.98 12.81 12.30
CA ARG A 425 -6.04 13.58 11.66
C ARG A 425 -7.40 13.04 12.07
N VAL A 426 -8.35 13.94 12.22
CA VAL A 426 -9.74 13.62 12.61
C VAL A 426 -10.69 14.28 11.64
N SER A 427 -11.68 13.54 11.18
CA SER A 427 -12.84 14.01 10.43
C SER A 427 -14.13 13.73 11.21
N THR A 428 -15.12 14.62 11.07
CA THR A 428 -16.47 14.46 11.63
C THR A 428 -17.54 14.73 10.57
N ASP A 429 -17.16 14.60 9.31
CA ASP A 429 -18.01 14.83 8.14
C ASP A 429 -17.79 13.74 7.07
N ASP A 430 -17.72 12.47 7.51
CA ASP A 430 -17.53 11.28 6.68
C ASP A 430 -16.24 11.33 5.84
N GLY A 431 -15.16 11.81 6.44
CA GLY A 431 -13.84 11.86 5.78
C GLY A 431 -13.65 12.98 4.75
N LYS A 432 -14.59 13.93 4.62
CA LYS A 432 -14.52 15.02 3.63
C LYS A 432 -13.53 16.11 4.01
N THR A 433 -13.42 16.41 5.31
CA THR A 433 -12.41 17.36 5.80
C THR A 433 -11.67 16.80 7.01
N TRP A 434 -10.36 17.06 7.03
CA TRP A 434 -9.46 16.53 8.04
C TRP A 434 -8.76 17.63 8.81
N LYS A 435 -8.75 17.51 10.13
CA LYS A 435 -8.20 18.51 11.06
C LYS A 435 -7.29 17.87 12.09
N GLU A 436 -6.51 18.69 12.77
CA GLU A 436 -5.82 18.24 13.99
C GLU A 436 -6.85 17.84 15.05
N PRO A 437 -6.56 16.79 15.86
CA PRO A 437 -7.46 16.41 16.92
C PRO A 437 -7.66 17.57 17.92
N PRO A 438 -8.81 17.62 18.61
CA PRO A 438 -9.04 18.61 19.66
C PRO A 438 -7.93 18.57 20.71
N PRO A 439 -7.56 19.71 21.33
CA PRO A 439 -6.62 19.73 22.43
C PRO A 439 -7.00 18.71 23.52
N ASP A 440 -5.99 18.06 24.12
CA ASP A 440 -6.16 17.08 25.20
C ASP A 440 -6.95 15.80 24.82
N SER A 441 -7.30 15.61 23.55
CA SER A 441 -7.96 14.38 23.09
C SER A 441 -6.99 13.23 22.85
N PHE A 442 -5.72 13.53 22.59
CA PHE A 442 -4.62 12.56 22.45
C PHE A 442 -3.48 12.87 23.41
N PRO A 443 -2.86 11.87 24.02
CA PRO A 443 -1.61 12.07 24.73
C PRO A 443 -0.49 12.40 23.72
N PRO A 444 0.57 13.09 24.14
CA PRO A 444 1.74 13.31 23.29
C PRO A 444 2.35 11.97 22.85
N VAL A 445 2.51 11.79 21.55
CA VAL A 445 3.16 10.64 20.90
C VAL A 445 4.23 11.16 19.95
N PHE A 446 5.45 10.59 20.06
CA PHE A 446 6.60 10.96 19.22
C PHE A 446 7.12 9.81 18.36
N THR A 447 6.51 8.63 18.49
CA THR A 447 6.82 7.42 17.76
C THR A 447 5.80 7.19 16.63
N PHE A 448 6.00 6.14 15.84
CA PHE A 448 5.06 5.76 14.81
C PHE A 448 3.84 5.06 15.41
N MET A 449 2.66 5.53 15.06
CA MET A 449 1.39 4.86 15.28
C MET A 449 1.11 3.99 14.06
N ARG A 450 1.18 2.67 14.23
CA ARG A 450 1.18 1.72 13.11
C ARG A 450 -0.21 1.31 12.70
N ASP A 451 -1.07 1.04 13.67
CA ASP A 451 -2.41 0.56 13.40
C ASP A 451 -3.43 1.09 14.40
N LEU A 452 -4.68 1.11 13.96
CA LEU A 452 -5.86 1.59 14.68
C LEU A 452 -7.03 0.66 14.42
N GLY A 453 -7.60 0.08 15.47
CA GLY A 453 -8.78 -0.76 15.40
C GLY A 453 -9.86 -0.35 16.39
N PHE A 454 -11.11 -0.58 16.01
CA PHE A 454 -12.29 -0.44 16.86
C PHE A 454 -13.10 -1.73 16.87
N GLU A 455 -13.79 -2.00 17.98
CA GLU A 455 -14.79 -3.06 18.05
C GLU A 455 -16.11 -2.64 17.35
N HIS A 456 -17.01 -3.61 17.09
CA HIS A 456 -18.23 -3.38 16.31
C HIS A 456 -19.17 -2.28 16.81
N LYS A 457 -19.26 -2.06 18.14
CA LYS A 457 -20.08 -0.99 18.71
C LYS A 457 -19.39 0.37 18.66
N GLN A 458 -18.17 0.40 18.14
CA GLN A 458 -17.39 1.61 17.88
C GLN A 458 -17.12 2.48 19.13
N ARG A 459 -17.06 1.87 20.30
CA ARG A 459 -16.80 2.58 21.56
C ARG A 459 -15.39 2.37 22.06
N VAL A 460 -14.93 1.11 22.04
CA VAL A 460 -13.59 0.74 22.46
C VAL A 460 -12.70 0.60 21.24
N GLY A 461 -11.53 1.19 21.30
CA GLY A 461 -10.53 1.10 20.24
C GLY A 461 -9.13 1.22 20.79
N PHE A 462 -8.17 0.72 20.00
CA PHE A 462 -6.75 0.76 20.31
C PHE A 462 -5.97 1.33 19.15
N ILE A 463 -4.89 2.05 19.47
CA ILE A 463 -3.82 2.42 18.56
C ILE A 463 -2.56 1.77 19.07
N VAL A 464 -1.85 1.05 18.20
CA VAL A 464 -0.58 0.41 18.52
C VAL A 464 0.55 0.95 17.68
N GLY A 465 1.78 0.81 18.16
CA GLY A 465 2.94 1.30 17.41
C GLY A 465 4.28 0.98 18.05
N GLN A 466 5.27 1.78 17.70
CA GLN A 466 6.65 1.55 18.12
C GLN A 466 6.84 1.74 19.63
N GLN A 467 7.84 1.02 20.19
CA GLN A 467 8.26 1.08 21.59
C GLN A 467 7.14 0.71 22.56
N GLY A 468 6.36 -0.32 22.22
CA GLY A 468 5.26 -0.79 23.05
C GLY A 468 4.13 0.25 23.24
N MET A 469 4.02 1.19 22.31
CA MET A 469 2.98 2.20 22.40
C MET A 469 1.61 1.58 22.17
N VAL A 470 0.76 1.68 23.19
CA VAL A 470 -0.65 1.31 23.11
C VAL A 470 -1.48 2.48 23.67
N LEU A 471 -2.36 3.02 22.83
CA LEU A 471 -3.36 3.98 23.25
C LEU A 471 -4.73 3.30 23.22
N ARG A 472 -5.62 3.68 24.14
CA ARG A 472 -6.98 3.18 24.25
C ARG A 472 -7.97 4.32 24.30
N THR A 473 -9.11 4.11 23.64
CA THR A 473 -10.33 4.89 23.83
C THR A 473 -11.46 4.01 24.36
N LYS A 474 -12.41 4.60 25.11
CA LYS A 474 -13.66 3.97 25.57
C LYS A 474 -14.89 4.80 25.17
N ASP A 475 -14.71 5.79 24.30
CA ASP A 475 -15.73 6.78 23.94
C ASP A 475 -15.80 7.07 22.41
N GLY A 476 -15.44 6.09 21.58
CA GLY A 476 -15.48 6.23 20.12
C GLY A 476 -14.43 7.19 19.58
N GLY A 477 -13.24 7.17 20.16
CA GLY A 477 -12.12 7.97 19.68
C GLY A 477 -12.17 9.45 20.05
N LYS A 478 -13.06 9.87 20.94
CA LYS A 478 -13.16 11.27 21.42
C LYS A 478 -11.98 11.60 22.33
N LYS A 479 -11.57 10.65 23.17
CA LYS A 479 -10.42 10.77 24.05
C LYS A 479 -9.60 9.48 24.04
N TRP A 480 -8.27 9.64 23.92
CA TRP A 480 -7.31 8.56 23.96
C TRP A 480 -6.43 8.66 25.20
N THR A 481 -6.13 7.53 25.78
CA THR A 481 -5.25 7.42 26.96
C THR A 481 -4.18 6.39 26.69
N LYS A 482 -2.96 6.65 27.16
CA LYS A 482 -1.90 5.65 27.08
C LYS A 482 -2.23 4.52 28.06
N VAL A 483 -2.15 3.28 27.56
CA VAL A 483 -2.19 2.09 28.40
C VAL A 483 -0.82 1.99 29.07
N LEU A 484 -0.77 2.10 30.39
CA LEU A 484 0.46 1.93 31.17
C LEU A 484 0.43 0.53 31.79
N PRO A 485 1.58 -0.16 31.86
CA PRO A 485 1.67 -1.40 32.61
C PRO A 485 1.31 -1.15 34.08
N PRO A 486 0.69 -2.12 34.77
CA PRO A 486 0.38 -2.03 36.18
C PRO A 486 1.65 -1.72 36.99
N GLY A 487 1.68 -0.58 37.67
CA GLY A 487 2.83 -0.18 38.53
C GLY A 487 3.63 1.06 38.09
N GLU A 488 3.49 1.53 36.87
CA GLU A 488 4.09 2.81 36.46
C GLU A 488 3.30 4.02 37.00
N VAL A 489 3.73 4.54 38.12
CA VAL A 489 3.37 5.88 38.55
C VAL A 489 4.19 6.87 37.72
N GLY A 490 3.49 7.46 36.75
CA GLY A 490 3.86 8.63 35.94
C GLY A 490 5.33 8.95 35.71
N LEU A 491 5.67 9.33 34.51
CA LEU A 491 6.95 9.86 33.97
C LEU A 491 7.71 10.94 34.83
N GLY A 492 7.54 10.96 36.12
CA GLY A 492 8.23 11.82 37.06
C GLY A 492 9.62 11.33 37.49
N ARG A 493 10.17 10.25 36.91
CA ARG A 493 11.48 9.69 37.27
C ARG A 493 12.51 9.58 36.14
N LEU A 494 12.26 10.19 34.99
CA LEU A 494 13.27 10.35 33.95
C LEU A 494 13.45 11.83 33.63
N LEU A 495 14.00 12.58 34.55
CA LEU A 495 14.81 13.78 34.36
C LEU A 495 15.98 13.72 35.32
#